data_4353bd196d2a4f2c32400283f96fe1f8
#
_entry.id   4353bd196d2a4f2c32400283f96fe1f8
#
_cell.length_a   1.000
_cell.length_b   1.000
_cell.length_c   1.000
_cell.angle_alpha   90.00
_cell.angle_beta   90.00
_cell.angle_gamma   90.00
#
_symmetry.space_group_name_H-M   'P 1'
#
loop_
_entity.id
_entity.type
_entity.pdbx_description
1 polymer ?
#
loop_
_entity_poly.entity_id
_entity_poly.type
_entity_poly.pdbx_seq_one_letter_code
_entity_poly.pdbx_strand_id
1 'polypeptide(L)'
;GNIERRTISMPLSRGNYRLIISGPAGTVFIGEQKEGVTGLVIQKYTLDKREAKEFISGAIQVSVSNDGNKMLAKVGSDWKIMNTTSATGSDAKSVKISLKTHLDRSAEWKQIFEEAWRYERDYFYDPAMHGRDWNEVYQKYAPLIPWVKHRTDLTYILDQMNGELSVGHSFVFGGDYPEVDKPSCGLLGADLVPENNRWKIKRIYTTESWNPELSSPLDRPGIKMEEGYYLVGINGKELTAADDPFQFLDGALDVQTTIHINKTPDFKGSWQEVVKPISSESNLRQRVWVEDNRRMVDKLSGGKLAYVWVPNTSGGGFVSFNRYFFAQQDKKGAVIDERFNGGGLLDDYMVDLMNRKLRAAITNEAPDGVPFRLPAGILGPKVLLINEMSGSGGDFFPWVFRQQKIGP
;
A
#
# COMPACT_ATOMS: atom_id res chain seq x y z
N GLY A 1 -39.49 -11.61 -15.44
CA GLY A 1 -39.23 -11.76 -16.81
C GLY A 1 -38.82 -10.48 -17.53
N ASN A 2 -38.04 -10.61 -18.59
CA ASN A 2 -37.67 -9.56 -19.55
C ASN A 2 -36.89 -8.36 -18.97
N ILE A 3 -35.98 -8.56 -18.01
CA ILE A 3 -35.16 -7.48 -17.43
C ILE A 3 -34.31 -6.77 -18.50
N GLU A 4 -33.84 -7.51 -19.51
CA GLU A 4 -33.05 -6.98 -20.63
C GLU A 4 -33.81 -5.90 -21.42
N ARG A 5 -35.10 -6.08 -21.60
CA ARG A 5 -35.96 -5.11 -22.30
C ARG A 5 -36.28 -3.85 -21.49
N ARG A 6 -35.97 -3.88 -20.20
CA ARG A 6 -36.17 -2.75 -19.29
C ARG A 6 -34.84 -2.06 -18.90
N THR A 7 -33.76 -2.52 -19.48
CA THR A 7 -32.45 -1.90 -19.31
C THR A 7 -32.32 -0.73 -20.27
N ILE A 8 -32.02 0.45 -19.74
CA ILE A 8 -31.78 1.66 -20.54
C ILE A 8 -30.39 2.19 -20.28
N SER A 9 -29.70 2.60 -21.31
CA SER A 9 -28.41 3.26 -21.21
C SER A 9 -28.59 4.71 -20.79
N MET A 10 -27.84 5.13 -19.80
CA MET A 10 -27.76 6.54 -19.42
C MET A 10 -26.65 7.22 -20.22
N PRO A 11 -26.92 8.37 -20.86
CA PRO A 11 -25.92 9.10 -21.66
C PRO A 11 -24.97 9.88 -20.75
N LEU A 12 -24.14 9.15 -20.03
CA LEU A 12 -23.10 9.70 -19.14
C LEU A 12 -21.76 9.71 -19.86
N SER A 13 -20.93 10.69 -19.55
CA SER A 13 -19.53 10.70 -19.97
C SER A 13 -18.77 9.52 -19.36
N ARG A 14 -17.64 9.15 -19.96
CA ARG A 14 -16.76 8.15 -19.37
C ARG A 14 -16.27 8.68 -18.01
N GLY A 15 -16.42 7.88 -16.94
CA GLY A 15 -16.06 8.27 -15.58
C GLY A 15 -15.88 7.07 -14.65
N ASN A 16 -15.41 7.34 -13.45
CA ASN A 16 -15.21 6.34 -12.42
C ASN A 16 -16.43 6.30 -11.48
N TYR A 17 -17.48 5.63 -11.92
CA TYR A 17 -18.74 5.52 -11.20
C TYR A 17 -18.67 4.42 -10.15
N ARG A 18 -18.97 4.75 -8.88
CA ARG A 18 -18.86 3.85 -7.73
C ARG A 18 -20.17 3.57 -7.05
N LEU A 19 -21.19 4.37 -7.31
CA LEU A 19 -22.47 4.30 -6.62
C LEU A 19 -23.62 4.57 -7.59
N ILE A 20 -24.71 3.83 -7.44
CA ILE A 20 -25.99 4.12 -8.06
C ILE A 20 -27.10 3.87 -7.04
N ILE A 21 -27.95 4.85 -6.81
CA ILE A 21 -29.07 4.79 -5.86
C ILE A 21 -30.33 5.32 -6.53
N SER A 22 -31.45 4.65 -6.30
CA SER A 22 -32.77 5.14 -6.74
C SER A 22 -33.17 6.38 -5.93
N GLY A 23 -33.71 7.37 -6.61
CA GLY A 23 -34.39 8.52 -6.04
C GLY A 23 -35.91 8.42 -6.21
N PRO A 24 -36.61 9.57 -6.22
CA PRO A 24 -38.01 9.63 -6.61
C PRO A 24 -38.23 9.05 -8.00
N ALA A 25 -39.48 8.72 -8.34
CA ALA A 25 -39.82 8.19 -9.67
C ALA A 25 -39.18 9.04 -10.80
N GLY A 26 -38.51 8.37 -11.73
CA GLY A 26 -37.79 9.03 -12.82
C GLY A 26 -36.42 9.64 -12.45
N THR A 27 -35.92 9.41 -11.24
CA THR A 27 -34.64 9.97 -10.76
C THR A 27 -33.71 8.88 -10.28
N VAL A 28 -32.40 9.02 -10.61
CA VAL A 28 -31.32 8.16 -10.15
C VAL A 28 -30.17 9.06 -9.65
N PHE A 29 -29.57 8.71 -8.53
CA PHE A 29 -28.35 9.35 -8.03
C PHE A 29 -27.15 8.46 -8.36
N ILE A 30 -26.09 9.06 -8.90
CA ILE A 30 -24.89 8.39 -9.35
C ILE A 30 -23.70 9.02 -8.65
N GLY A 31 -22.88 8.20 -7.99
CA GLY A 31 -21.67 8.66 -7.34
C GLY A 31 -20.45 8.43 -8.23
N GLU A 32 -19.77 9.50 -8.57
CA GLU A 32 -18.54 9.49 -9.37
C GLU A 32 -17.34 9.87 -8.51
N GLN A 33 -16.27 9.09 -8.59
CA GLN A 33 -14.98 9.46 -8.02
C GLN A 33 -14.25 10.36 -9.01
N LYS A 34 -14.05 11.61 -8.62
CA LYS A 34 -13.31 12.62 -9.41
C LYS A 34 -11.95 12.90 -8.80
N GLU A 35 -10.98 13.18 -9.66
CA GLU A 35 -9.65 13.61 -9.25
C GLU A 35 -9.73 14.91 -8.43
N GLY A 36 -8.97 14.98 -7.34
CA GLY A 36 -8.94 16.13 -6.44
C GLY A 36 -10.15 16.26 -5.50
N VAL A 37 -11.12 15.34 -5.54
CA VAL A 37 -12.29 15.34 -4.64
C VAL A 37 -12.19 14.20 -3.64
N THR A 38 -12.14 14.53 -2.37
CA THR A 38 -12.28 13.54 -1.28
C THR A 38 -13.73 13.10 -1.19
N GLY A 39 -14.00 11.78 -1.37
CA GLY A 39 -15.35 11.25 -1.47
C GLY A 39 -15.92 11.29 -2.90
N LEU A 40 -17.21 11.08 -3.04
CA LEU A 40 -17.89 11.02 -4.32
C LEU A 40 -18.58 12.35 -4.66
N VAL A 41 -18.58 12.67 -5.95
CA VAL A 41 -19.50 13.67 -6.51
C VAL A 41 -20.78 12.96 -6.86
N ILE A 42 -21.87 13.28 -6.15
CA ILE A 42 -23.18 12.72 -6.42
C ILE A 42 -23.86 13.54 -7.50
N GLN A 43 -24.19 12.89 -8.58
CA GLN A 43 -24.94 13.46 -9.70
C GLN A 43 -26.40 13.00 -9.60
N LYS A 44 -27.34 13.90 -9.84
CA LYS A 44 -28.75 13.60 -10.01
C LYS A 44 -29.07 13.45 -11.48
N TYR A 45 -29.44 12.25 -11.90
CA TYR A 45 -29.91 11.95 -13.25
C TYR A 45 -31.43 11.90 -13.29
N THR A 46 -32.06 12.54 -14.26
CA THR A 46 -33.52 12.51 -14.46
C THR A 46 -33.85 11.91 -15.82
N LEU A 47 -34.84 11.01 -15.84
CA LEU A 47 -35.24 10.29 -17.05
C LEU A 47 -35.93 11.18 -18.08
N ASP A 48 -36.67 12.19 -17.66
CA ASP A 48 -37.37 13.14 -18.52
C ASP A 48 -36.42 14.01 -19.36
N LYS A 49 -35.38 14.49 -18.73
CA LYS A 49 -34.35 15.34 -19.35
C LYS A 49 -33.19 14.55 -19.92
N ARG A 50 -33.00 13.31 -19.46
CA ARG A 50 -31.85 12.46 -19.79
C ARG A 50 -30.51 13.14 -19.51
N GLU A 51 -30.46 13.93 -18.46
CA GLU A 51 -29.29 14.68 -18.00
C GLU A 51 -28.90 14.29 -16.58
N ALA A 52 -27.58 14.29 -16.32
CA ALA A 52 -27.02 14.21 -15.00
C ALA A 52 -26.44 15.58 -14.61
N LYS A 53 -26.79 16.07 -13.44
CA LYS A 53 -26.25 17.32 -12.87
C LYS A 53 -25.70 17.06 -11.48
N GLU A 54 -24.63 17.75 -11.14
CA GLU A 54 -24.06 17.67 -9.80
C GLU A 54 -25.12 18.02 -8.76
N PHE A 55 -25.27 17.15 -7.76
CA PHE A 55 -26.21 17.30 -6.68
C PHE A 55 -25.52 17.68 -5.37
N ILE A 56 -24.46 16.92 -5.00
CA ILE A 56 -23.60 17.25 -3.85
C ILE A 56 -22.20 16.65 -4.10
N SER A 57 -21.17 17.37 -3.65
CA SER A 57 -19.77 16.94 -3.77
C SER A 57 -19.19 16.52 -2.42
N GLY A 58 -18.20 15.61 -2.45
CA GLY A 58 -17.46 15.16 -1.27
C GLY A 58 -18.21 14.17 -0.38
N ALA A 59 -19.21 13.47 -0.92
CA ALA A 59 -19.99 12.50 -0.16
C ALA A 59 -19.20 11.20 0.09
N ILE A 60 -19.06 10.83 1.38
CA ILE A 60 -18.41 9.59 1.81
C ILE A 60 -19.43 8.46 1.93
N GLN A 61 -20.63 8.79 2.42
CA GLN A 61 -21.76 7.88 2.55
C GLN A 61 -23.02 8.58 2.07
N VAL A 62 -23.92 7.84 1.44
CA VAL A 62 -25.19 8.36 0.92
C VAL A 62 -26.28 7.32 1.16
N SER A 63 -27.42 7.79 1.61
CA SER A 63 -28.65 7.00 1.75
C SER A 63 -29.84 7.84 1.34
N VAL A 64 -30.81 7.23 0.65
CA VAL A 64 -32.08 7.86 0.28
C VAL A 64 -33.19 7.23 1.10
N SER A 65 -34.12 8.06 1.60
CA SER A 65 -35.27 7.59 2.37
C SER A 65 -36.15 6.66 1.52
N ASN A 66 -36.88 5.78 2.18
CA ASN A 66 -37.72 4.77 1.52
C ASN A 66 -38.78 5.37 0.58
N ASP A 67 -39.30 6.57 0.90
CA ASP A 67 -40.22 7.33 0.03
C ASP A 67 -39.50 8.09 -1.10
N GLY A 68 -38.21 8.01 -1.17
CA GLY A 68 -37.37 8.68 -2.16
C GLY A 68 -37.19 10.19 -1.96
N ASN A 69 -37.81 10.82 -0.95
CA ASN A 69 -37.91 12.28 -0.86
C ASN A 69 -36.75 12.96 -0.15
N LYS A 70 -35.95 12.22 0.63
CA LYS A 70 -34.85 12.76 1.39
C LYS A 70 -33.57 11.99 1.09
N MET A 71 -32.45 12.71 1.05
CA MET A 71 -31.12 12.13 1.02
C MET A 71 -30.40 12.51 2.30
N LEU A 72 -29.77 11.53 2.94
CA LEU A 72 -28.78 11.70 3.99
C LEU A 72 -27.40 11.45 3.39
N ALA A 73 -26.49 12.40 3.51
CA ALA A 73 -25.12 12.26 3.05
C ALA A 73 -24.12 12.64 4.12
N LYS A 74 -23.04 11.88 4.25
CA LYS A 74 -21.88 12.25 5.06
C LYS A 74 -20.87 12.97 4.16
N VAL A 75 -20.57 14.22 4.49
CA VAL A 75 -19.59 15.06 3.77
C VAL A 75 -18.53 15.50 4.77
N GLY A 76 -17.30 15.00 4.60
CA GLY A 76 -16.28 15.13 5.65
C GLY A 76 -16.74 14.47 6.94
N SER A 77 -16.73 15.21 8.06
CA SER A 77 -17.24 14.77 9.36
C SER A 77 -18.76 14.96 9.54
N ASP A 78 -19.41 15.75 8.67
CA ASP A 78 -20.77 16.21 8.88
C ASP A 78 -21.81 15.34 8.17
N TRP A 79 -22.88 15.02 8.88
CA TRP A 79 -24.08 14.47 8.27
C TRP A 79 -25.00 15.60 7.79
N LYS A 80 -25.48 15.49 6.56
CA LYS A 80 -26.38 16.47 5.92
C LYS A 80 -27.61 15.77 5.38
N ILE A 81 -28.78 16.38 5.65
CA ILE A 81 -30.04 15.94 5.07
C ILE A 81 -30.54 16.98 4.08
N MET A 82 -31.07 16.54 2.94
CA MET A 82 -31.56 17.40 1.86
C MET A 82 -32.72 16.76 1.11
N ASN A 83 -33.46 17.58 0.38
CA ASN A 83 -34.55 17.08 -0.45
C ASN A 83 -34.02 16.55 -1.78
N THR A 84 -34.40 15.34 -2.14
CA THR A 84 -34.06 14.71 -3.42
C THR A 84 -34.75 15.35 -4.62
N THR A 85 -35.90 16.02 -4.39
CA THR A 85 -36.67 16.73 -5.41
C THR A 85 -35.99 18.04 -5.86
N SER A 86 -35.14 18.63 -5.02
CA SER A 86 -34.37 19.83 -5.37
C SER A 86 -33.49 19.61 -6.61
N ALA A 87 -33.19 20.68 -7.34
CA ALA A 87 -32.31 20.62 -8.51
C ALA A 87 -30.85 20.29 -8.09
N THR A 88 -30.45 20.77 -6.93
CA THR A 88 -29.14 20.57 -6.31
C THR A 88 -29.33 20.30 -4.81
N GLY A 89 -28.30 19.82 -4.13
CA GLY A 89 -28.30 19.67 -2.67
C GLY A 89 -28.14 20.97 -1.89
N SER A 90 -28.48 22.12 -2.47
CA SER A 90 -28.28 23.45 -1.86
C SER A 90 -29.15 23.69 -0.62
N ASP A 91 -30.22 22.91 -0.42
CA ASP A 91 -31.06 22.93 0.77
C ASP A 91 -30.53 22.03 1.89
N ALA A 92 -29.33 21.50 1.75
CA ALA A 92 -28.70 20.61 2.72
C ALA A 92 -28.59 21.26 4.11
N LYS A 93 -29.12 20.59 5.12
CA LYS A 93 -29.02 20.99 6.52
C LYS A 93 -28.13 20.01 7.27
N SER A 94 -27.18 20.54 8.05
CA SER A 94 -26.36 19.70 8.91
C SER A 94 -27.22 19.10 10.02
N VAL A 95 -27.05 17.78 10.23
CA VAL A 95 -27.68 17.06 11.34
C VAL A 95 -26.65 17.02 12.47
N LYS A 96 -26.89 17.80 13.51
CA LYS A 96 -26.07 17.78 14.71
C LYS A 96 -26.42 16.54 15.54
N ILE A 97 -25.45 15.65 15.67
CA ILE A 97 -25.58 14.45 16.49
C ILE A 97 -24.66 14.62 17.70
N SER A 98 -25.22 14.60 18.89
CA SER A 98 -24.47 14.61 20.15
C SER A 98 -25.03 13.51 21.04
N LEU A 99 -24.46 12.31 20.87
CA LEU A 99 -24.82 11.16 21.69
C LEU A 99 -23.75 10.98 22.75
N LYS A 100 -24.20 10.73 23.97
CA LYS A 100 -23.35 10.37 25.11
C LYS A 100 -23.78 9.00 25.60
N THR A 101 -22.82 8.14 25.85
CA THR A 101 -23.02 6.85 26.49
C THR A 101 -22.09 6.73 27.68
N HIS A 102 -22.52 6.00 28.69
CA HIS A 102 -21.67 5.60 29.79
C HIS A 102 -21.04 4.25 29.43
N LEU A 103 -19.72 4.18 29.46
CA LEU A 103 -18.98 2.98 29.12
C LEU A 103 -18.11 2.54 30.31
N ASP A 104 -18.36 1.33 30.81
CA ASP A 104 -17.48 0.62 31.74
C ASP A 104 -16.46 -0.16 30.91
N ARG A 105 -15.24 0.32 30.86
CA ARG A 105 -14.17 -0.29 30.06
C ARG A 105 -13.81 -1.71 30.54
N SER A 106 -13.88 -1.98 31.83
CA SER A 106 -13.56 -3.31 32.34
C SER A 106 -14.60 -4.34 31.95
N ALA A 107 -15.87 -3.96 31.99
CA ALA A 107 -16.97 -4.80 31.54
C ALA A 107 -16.93 -5.00 30.00
N GLU A 108 -16.65 -3.94 29.24
CA GLU A 108 -16.48 -4.00 27.80
C GLU A 108 -15.33 -4.95 27.38
N TRP A 109 -14.14 -4.83 27.99
CA TRP A 109 -12.99 -5.67 27.66
C TRP A 109 -13.25 -7.13 27.99
N LYS A 110 -13.93 -7.41 29.09
CA LYS A 110 -14.37 -8.77 29.40
C LYS A 110 -15.30 -9.31 28.32
N GLN A 111 -16.29 -8.53 27.91
CA GLN A 111 -17.21 -8.92 26.85
C GLN A 111 -16.48 -9.16 25.52
N ILE A 112 -15.56 -8.27 25.14
CA ILE A 112 -14.78 -8.42 23.90
C ILE A 112 -13.99 -9.73 23.92
N PHE A 113 -13.34 -10.08 25.03
CA PHE A 113 -12.63 -11.34 25.18
C PHE A 113 -13.56 -12.54 25.02
N GLU A 114 -14.71 -12.52 25.73
CA GLU A 114 -15.69 -13.60 25.67
C GLU A 114 -16.29 -13.76 24.26
N GLU A 115 -16.55 -12.64 23.56
CA GLU A 115 -17.05 -12.68 22.18
C GLU A 115 -15.99 -13.22 21.22
N ALA A 116 -14.74 -12.78 21.33
CA ALA A 116 -13.66 -13.29 20.50
C ALA A 116 -13.50 -14.82 20.67
N TRP A 117 -13.48 -15.31 21.92
CA TRP A 117 -13.44 -16.73 22.20
C TRP A 117 -14.63 -17.50 21.59
N ARG A 118 -15.85 -16.92 21.70
CA ARG A 118 -17.08 -17.52 21.12
C ARG A 118 -17.05 -17.54 19.61
N TYR A 119 -16.58 -16.46 18.96
CA TYR A 119 -16.49 -16.41 17.51
C TYR A 119 -15.54 -17.46 16.97
N GLU A 120 -14.38 -17.66 17.56
CA GLU A 120 -13.50 -18.75 17.16
C GLU A 120 -14.16 -20.11 17.36
N ARG A 121 -14.76 -20.37 18.52
CA ARG A 121 -15.49 -21.61 18.80
C ARG A 121 -16.58 -21.92 17.77
N ASP A 122 -17.34 -20.91 17.36
CA ASP A 122 -18.57 -21.09 16.59
C ASP A 122 -18.32 -21.02 15.07
N TYR A 123 -17.28 -20.33 14.64
CA TYR A 123 -17.02 -20.03 13.22
C TYR A 123 -15.66 -20.47 12.69
N PHE A 124 -14.76 -21.00 13.54
CA PHE A 124 -13.51 -21.55 13.03
C PHE A 124 -13.81 -22.72 12.07
N TYR A 125 -13.08 -22.79 10.96
CA TYR A 125 -13.39 -23.71 9.87
C TYR A 125 -13.21 -25.21 10.24
N ASP A 126 -12.35 -25.52 11.22
CA ASP A 126 -12.16 -26.85 11.76
C ASP A 126 -12.89 -26.99 13.11
N PRO A 127 -13.99 -27.76 13.18
CA PRO A 127 -14.72 -27.98 14.45
C PRO A 127 -13.88 -28.61 15.56
N ALA A 128 -12.77 -29.29 15.20
CA ALA A 128 -11.83 -29.84 16.16
C ALA A 128 -10.78 -28.83 16.66
N MET A 129 -10.85 -27.56 16.24
CA MET A 129 -9.95 -26.47 16.65
C MET A 129 -8.47 -26.83 16.48
N HIS A 130 -8.12 -27.54 15.40
CA HIS A 130 -6.78 -28.12 15.16
C HIS A 130 -6.31 -29.02 16.31
N GLY A 131 -7.22 -29.68 16.99
CA GLY A 131 -6.92 -30.55 18.13
C GLY A 131 -6.70 -29.84 19.46
N ARG A 132 -7.02 -28.54 19.55
CA ARG A 132 -6.95 -27.77 20.79
C ARG A 132 -8.25 -27.91 21.58
N ASP A 133 -8.14 -28.14 22.90
CA ASP A 133 -9.29 -27.93 23.79
C ASP A 133 -9.53 -26.43 23.97
N TRP A 134 -10.56 -25.94 23.28
CA TRP A 134 -10.86 -24.50 23.27
C TRP A 134 -11.35 -23.98 24.63
N ASN A 135 -11.87 -24.87 25.50
CA ASN A 135 -12.22 -24.51 26.87
C ASN A 135 -10.93 -24.35 27.75
N GLU A 136 -9.94 -25.20 27.57
CA GLU A 136 -8.64 -25.00 28.24
C GLU A 136 -7.99 -23.68 27.83
N VAL A 137 -8.09 -23.30 26.54
CA VAL A 137 -7.62 -22.00 26.06
C VAL A 137 -8.36 -20.85 26.76
N TYR A 138 -9.69 -20.96 26.95
CA TYR A 138 -10.43 -19.98 27.75
C TYR A 138 -9.89 -19.87 29.18
N GLN A 139 -9.72 -21.00 29.87
CA GLN A 139 -9.24 -21.02 31.26
C GLN A 139 -7.81 -20.48 31.39
N LYS A 140 -7.01 -20.59 30.35
CA LYS A 140 -5.65 -20.05 30.33
C LYS A 140 -5.64 -18.51 30.28
N TYR A 141 -6.49 -17.89 29.45
CA TYR A 141 -6.44 -16.45 29.18
C TYR A 141 -7.44 -15.62 30.00
N ALA A 142 -8.62 -16.17 30.34
CA ALA A 142 -9.63 -15.43 31.12
C ALA A 142 -9.14 -14.81 32.42
N PRO A 143 -8.24 -15.47 33.22
CA PRO A 143 -7.70 -14.90 34.45
C PRO A 143 -6.85 -13.63 34.25
N LEU A 144 -6.39 -13.35 33.02
CA LEU A 144 -5.62 -12.16 32.68
C LEU A 144 -6.49 -10.92 32.48
N ILE A 145 -7.77 -11.10 32.12
CA ILE A 145 -8.67 -10.01 31.74
C ILE A 145 -8.90 -8.98 32.84
N PRO A 146 -9.05 -9.34 34.12
CA PRO A 146 -9.17 -8.34 35.21
C PRO A 146 -7.96 -7.42 35.37
N TRP A 147 -6.81 -7.82 34.82
CA TRP A 147 -5.54 -7.08 34.90
C TRP A 147 -5.32 -6.14 33.73
N VAL A 148 -6.16 -6.20 32.68
CA VAL A 148 -6.11 -5.31 31.54
C VAL A 148 -6.30 -3.87 31.98
N LYS A 149 -5.38 -2.99 31.62
CA LYS A 149 -5.43 -1.55 31.95
C LYS A 149 -5.47 -0.67 30.71
N HIS A 150 -5.10 -1.21 29.56
CA HIS A 150 -5.06 -0.52 28.29
C HIS A 150 -5.57 -1.41 27.17
N ARG A 151 -6.10 -0.83 26.09
CA ARG A 151 -6.61 -1.59 24.96
C ARG A 151 -5.53 -2.48 24.30
N THR A 152 -4.27 -2.05 24.31
CA THR A 152 -3.16 -2.87 23.79
C THR A 152 -2.96 -4.16 24.57
N ASP A 153 -3.20 -4.14 25.90
CA ASP A 153 -3.09 -5.35 26.73
C ASP A 153 -4.14 -6.37 26.29
N LEU A 154 -5.39 -5.91 26.07
CA LEU A 154 -6.46 -6.77 25.57
C LEU A 154 -6.12 -7.32 24.18
N THR A 155 -5.67 -6.47 23.26
CA THR A 155 -5.29 -6.88 21.91
C THR A 155 -4.19 -7.94 21.95
N TYR A 156 -3.19 -7.76 22.81
CA TYR A 156 -2.13 -8.75 23.00
C TYR A 156 -2.66 -10.09 23.52
N ILE A 157 -3.54 -10.08 24.53
CA ILE A 157 -4.14 -11.31 25.07
C ILE A 157 -4.95 -12.04 24.01
N LEU A 158 -5.75 -11.32 23.23
CA LEU A 158 -6.55 -11.89 22.14
C LEU A 158 -5.66 -12.49 21.04
N ASP A 159 -4.57 -11.81 20.68
CA ASP A 159 -3.62 -12.29 19.71
C ASP A 159 -2.95 -13.59 20.17
N GLN A 160 -2.53 -13.65 21.43
CA GLN A 160 -1.98 -14.88 22.02
C GLN A 160 -3.02 -16.02 22.08
N MET A 161 -4.27 -15.71 22.39
CA MET A 161 -5.37 -16.68 22.39
C MET A 161 -5.60 -17.25 20.96
N ASN A 162 -5.66 -16.40 19.95
CA ASN A 162 -5.82 -16.81 18.56
C ASN A 162 -4.61 -17.62 18.07
N GLY A 163 -3.41 -17.30 18.55
CA GLY A 163 -2.18 -18.04 18.24
C GLY A 163 -2.21 -19.51 18.63
N GLU A 164 -3.07 -19.91 19.61
CA GLU A 164 -3.24 -21.33 19.99
C GLU A 164 -3.78 -22.19 18.86
N LEU A 165 -4.49 -21.60 17.90
CA LEU A 165 -5.03 -22.29 16.72
C LEU A 165 -3.95 -22.64 15.69
N SER A 166 -2.77 -22.02 15.78
CA SER A 166 -1.65 -22.23 14.84
C SER A 166 -2.07 -22.09 13.38
N VAL A 167 -2.85 -21.07 13.06
CA VAL A 167 -3.35 -20.79 11.72
C VAL A 167 -2.82 -19.44 11.25
N GLY A 168 -2.42 -19.35 9.97
CA GLY A 168 -2.07 -18.10 9.32
C GLY A 168 -3.29 -17.19 9.11
N HIS A 169 -3.07 -15.90 8.89
CA HIS A 169 -4.10 -14.88 8.68
C HIS A 169 -5.08 -14.72 9.85
N SER A 170 -4.62 -15.01 11.07
CA SER A 170 -5.31 -14.67 12.30
C SER A 170 -4.71 -13.38 12.85
N PHE A 171 -5.50 -12.31 12.87
CA PHE A 171 -5.01 -10.97 13.25
C PHE A 171 -5.94 -10.33 14.27
N VAL A 172 -5.35 -9.71 15.28
CA VAL A 172 -6.08 -8.89 16.25
C VAL A 172 -5.55 -7.46 16.19
N PHE A 173 -6.39 -6.52 15.81
CA PHE A 173 -6.03 -5.11 15.69
C PHE A 173 -7.24 -4.20 15.95
N GLY A 174 -6.98 -2.90 16.03
CA GLY A 174 -8.01 -1.88 16.23
C GLY A 174 -8.40 -1.73 17.71
N GLY A 175 -9.38 -0.89 17.93
CA GLY A 175 -9.89 -0.51 19.24
C GLY A 175 -9.68 0.98 19.53
N ASP A 176 -10.14 1.40 20.70
CA ASP A 176 -10.00 2.78 21.15
C ASP A 176 -8.65 2.98 21.82
N TYR A 177 -7.83 3.83 21.22
CA TYR A 177 -6.55 4.26 21.78
C TYR A 177 -6.57 5.75 22.04
N PRO A 178 -5.88 6.23 23.07
CA PRO A 178 -5.65 7.67 23.22
C PRO A 178 -4.97 8.23 21.97
N GLU A 179 -5.47 9.35 21.49
CA GLU A 179 -4.79 10.10 20.45
C GLU A 179 -3.51 10.69 21.03
N VAL A 180 -2.38 10.41 20.38
CA VAL A 180 -1.06 10.94 20.73
C VAL A 180 -0.54 11.67 19.52
N ASP A 181 -0.08 12.90 19.72
CA ASP A 181 0.62 13.64 18.69
C ASP A 181 1.86 12.85 18.24
N LYS A 182 1.89 12.55 16.95
CA LYS A 182 3.03 11.88 16.33
C LYS A 182 3.87 12.93 15.61
N PRO A 183 5.02 13.31 16.16
CA PRO A 183 5.93 14.20 15.44
C PRO A 183 6.32 13.55 14.10
N SER A 184 6.33 14.35 13.05
CA SER A 184 6.74 13.91 11.73
C SER A 184 8.22 14.25 11.53
N CYS A 185 9.08 13.26 11.51
CA CYS A 185 10.47 13.44 11.13
C CYS A 185 10.59 13.42 9.60
N GLY A 186 11.30 14.39 9.05
CA GLY A 186 11.66 14.42 7.65
C GLY A 186 12.89 13.57 7.35
N LEU A 187 12.89 12.89 6.19
CA LEU A 187 14.01 12.05 5.73
C LEU A 187 14.60 12.61 4.44
N LEU A 188 15.90 12.41 4.26
CA LEU A 188 16.64 12.99 3.13
C LEU A 188 16.82 12.03 1.94
N GLY A 189 16.44 10.76 2.07
CA GLY A 189 16.65 9.76 1.04
C GLY A 189 18.11 9.35 0.90
N ALA A 190 18.84 9.27 2.02
CA ALA A 190 20.27 8.99 2.03
C ALA A 190 20.72 8.23 3.28
N ASP A 191 21.85 7.53 3.17
CA ASP A 191 22.59 7.04 4.32
C ASP A 191 23.59 8.09 4.79
N LEU A 192 23.51 8.40 6.08
CA LEU A 192 24.44 9.26 6.78
C LEU A 192 25.33 8.41 7.69
N VAL A 193 26.64 8.59 7.63
CA VAL A 193 27.61 7.89 8.49
C VAL A 193 28.52 8.90 9.18
N PRO A 194 28.86 8.70 10.47
CA PRO A 194 29.78 9.57 11.14
C PRO A 194 31.22 9.34 10.62
N GLU A 195 31.84 10.44 10.13
CA GLU A 195 33.24 10.44 9.69
C GLU A 195 33.82 11.86 9.95
N ASN A 196 35.03 11.93 10.48
CA ASN A 196 35.74 13.19 10.76
C ASN A 196 34.89 14.18 11.60
N ASN A 197 34.19 13.67 12.62
CA ASN A 197 33.29 14.44 13.50
C ASN A 197 32.13 15.13 12.76
N ARG A 198 31.70 14.60 11.61
CA ARG A 198 30.59 15.11 10.79
C ARG A 198 29.76 13.95 10.25
N TRP A 199 28.61 14.25 9.67
CA TRP A 199 27.76 13.29 8.97
C TRP A 199 28.08 13.29 7.48
N LYS A 200 28.75 12.22 7.03
CA LYS A 200 29.07 12.02 5.63
C LYS A 200 27.93 11.33 4.92
N ILE A 201 27.57 11.81 3.75
CA ILE A 201 26.60 11.18 2.86
C ILE A 201 27.26 9.98 2.21
N LYS A 202 26.94 8.80 2.68
CA LYS A 202 27.50 7.54 2.19
C LYS A 202 26.83 7.09 0.90
N ARG A 203 25.50 7.27 0.84
CA ARG A 203 24.69 6.88 -0.31
C ARG A 203 23.46 7.76 -0.44
N ILE A 204 23.09 8.08 -1.68
CA ILE A 204 21.84 8.75 -2.03
C ILE A 204 20.95 7.73 -2.74
N TYR A 205 19.73 7.56 -2.25
CA TYR A 205 18.79 6.58 -2.77
C TYR A 205 17.94 7.17 -3.88
N THR A 206 18.38 7.01 -5.12
CA THR A 206 17.64 7.42 -6.30
C THR A 206 17.87 6.42 -7.44
N THR A 207 16.84 6.14 -8.23
CA THR A 207 16.96 5.25 -9.40
C THR A 207 16.23 5.81 -10.61
N GLU A 208 15.06 6.35 -10.40
CA GLU A 208 14.15 6.86 -11.43
C GLU A 208 13.87 8.34 -11.13
N SER A 209 14.86 9.21 -11.38
CA SER A 209 14.78 10.64 -11.05
C SER A 209 13.58 11.37 -11.68
N TRP A 210 13.03 10.81 -12.76
CA TRP A 210 11.80 11.27 -13.41
C TRP A 210 10.51 10.89 -12.64
N ASN A 211 10.60 9.94 -11.71
CA ASN A 211 9.47 9.54 -10.86
C ASN A 211 9.60 10.21 -9.49
N PRO A 212 8.71 11.16 -9.14
CA PRO A 212 8.80 11.90 -7.88
C PRO A 212 8.78 11.02 -6.62
N GLU A 213 8.12 9.84 -6.70
CA GLU A 213 8.06 8.88 -5.59
C GLU A 213 9.35 8.09 -5.39
N LEU A 214 10.24 8.08 -6.38
CA LEU A 214 11.52 7.35 -6.39
C LEU A 214 12.73 8.28 -6.54
N SER A 215 12.56 9.56 -6.24
CA SER A 215 13.59 10.57 -6.28
C SER A 215 13.92 11.07 -4.87
N SER A 216 15.17 10.95 -4.46
CA SER A 216 15.67 11.51 -3.20
C SER A 216 15.49 13.03 -3.15
N PRO A 217 15.16 13.63 -2.00
CA PRO A 217 15.27 15.07 -1.81
C PRO A 217 16.63 15.65 -2.16
N LEU A 218 17.69 14.84 -2.06
CA LEU A 218 19.09 15.25 -2.37
C LEU A 218 19.45 15.10 -3.84
N ASP A 219 18.62 14.44 -4.66
CA ASP A 219 18.87 14.23 -6.10
C ASP A 219 17.71 14.82 -6.92
N ARG A 220 17.51 16.12 -6.81
CA ARG A 220 16.53 16.86 -7.59
C ARG A 220 17.23 17.90 -8.46
N PRO A 221 16.65 18.28 -9.60
CA PRO A 221 17.20 19.29 -10.46
C PRO A 221 17.56 20.58 -9.68
N GLY A 222 18.79 21.03 -9.81
CA GLY A 222 19.30 22.22 -9.14
C GLY A 222 20.02 21.96 -7.81
N ILE A 223 19.89 20.79 -7.22
CA ILE A 223 20.62 20.41 -5.99
C ILE A 223 22.03 19.95 -6.37
N LYS A 224 23.04 20.54 -5.74
CA LYS A 224 24.44 20.20 -5.93
C LYS A 224 24.91 19.30 -4.79
N MET A 225 24.61 18.01 -4.90
CA MET A 225 24.90 17.00 -3.91
C MET A 225 25.55 15.78 -4.55
N GLU A 226 26.55 15.21 -3.89
CA GLU A 226 27.20 13.96 -4.30
C GLU A 226 27.48 13.09 -3.09
N GLU A 227 27.53 11.79 -3.31
CA GLU A 227 28.02 10.84 -2.30
C GLU A 227 29.46 11.19 -1.92
N GLY A 228 29.75 11.11 -0.64
CA GLY A 228 31.04 11.51 -0.08
C GLY A 228 31.09 12.93 0.48
N TYR A 229 30.12 13.78 0.18
CA TYR A 229 30.02 15.11 0.80
C TYR A 229 29.51 15.00 2.23
N TYR A 230 29.73 16.06 3.02
CA TYR A 230 29.35 16.13 4.41
C TYR A 230 28.12 17.03 4.59
N LEU A 231 27.14 16.53 5.33
CA LEU A 231 26.07 17.33 5.89
C LEU A 231 26.60 17.96 7.17
N VAL A 232 26.89 19.25 7.12
CA VAL A 232 27.57 19.99 8.19
C VAL A 232 26.64 20.90 8.98
N GLY A 233 25.39 21.08 8.54
CA GLY A 233 24.39 21.87 9.26
C GLY A 233 23.00 21.77 8.65
N ILE A 234 22.00 22.13 9.45
CA ILE A 234 20.59 22.17 9.06
C ILE A 234 19.97 23.45 9.63
N ASN A 235 19.25 24.19 8.82
CA ASN A 235 18.58 25.45 9.17
C ASN A 235 19.50 26.44 9.92
N GLY A 236 20.74 26.57 9.45
CA GLY A 236 21.73 27.51 9.99
C GLY A 236 22.42 27.02 11.28
N LYS A 237 22.04 25.88 11.83
CA LYS A 237 22.71 25.26 12.97
C LYS A 237 23.77 24.28 12.48
N GLU A 238 24.95 24.38 13.05
CA GLU A 238 26.05 23.47 12.79
C GLU A 238 25.70 22.06 13.32
N LEU A 239 26.07 21.04 12.54
CA LEU A 239 25.83 19.63 12.85
C LEU A 239 27.17 18.89 12.96
N THR A 240 27.37 18.20 14.08
CA THR A 240 28.53 17.35 14.34
C THR A 240 28.11 15.88 14.45
N ALA A 241 29.06 14.95 14.48
CA ALA A 241 28.76 13.53 14.66
C ALA A 241 28.20 13.19 16.07
N ALA A 242 28.27 14.11 17.02
CA ALA A 242 27.65 13.97 18.34
C ALA A 242 26.16 14.31 18.35
N ASP A 243 25.68 14.99 17.30
CA ASP A 243 24.29 15.41 17.16
C ASP A 243 23.51 14.34 16.37
N ASP A 244 22.24 14.14 16.70
CA ASP A 244 21.34 13.34 15.89
C ASP A 244 20.77 14.14 14.73
N PRO A 245 21.11 13.84 13.47
CA PRO A 245 20.62 14.59 12.31
C PRO A 245 19.09 14.51 12.18
N PHE A 246 18.45 13.47 12.66
CA PHE A 246 16.99 13.32 12.58
C PHE A 246 16.25 14.23 13.54
N GLN A 247 16.86 14.54 14.72
CA GLN A 247 16.31 15.56 15.62
C GLN A 247 16.23 16.94 14.96
N PHE A 248 17.16 17.26 14.06
CA PHE A 248 17.16 18.54 13.31
C PHE A 248 16.11 18.54 12.18
N LEU A 249 15.56 17.38 11.84
CA LEU A 249 14.53 17.19 10.82
C LEU A 249 13.13 16.93 11.43
N ASP A 250 13.01 17.00 12.76
CA ASP A 250 11.69 16.94 13.40
C ASP A 250 10.80 18.10 12.94
N GLY A 251 9.57 17.77 12.54
CA GLY A 251 8.63 18.73 11.98
C GLY A 251 8.99 19.25 10.59
N ALA A 252 10.05 18.71 9.96
CA ALA A 252 10.50 19.17 8.64
C ALA A 252 9.84 18.41 7.47
N LEU A 253 8.92 17.49 7.74
CA LEU A 253 8.22 16.76 6.68
C LEU A 253 7.52 17.72 5.72
N ASP A 254 7.87 17.62 4.43
CA ASP A 254 7.33 18.44 3.33
C ASP A 254 7.52 19.98 3.51
N VAL A 255 8.38 20.39 4.44
CA VAL A 255 8.74 21.77 4.70
C VAL A 255 10.07 22.09 4.04
N GLN A 256 10.19 23.27 3.42
CA GLN A 256 11.46 23.73 2.87
C GLN A 256 12.51 23.84 3.99
N THR A 257 13.54 23.00 3.90
CA THR A 257 14.60 22.88 4.89
C THR A 257 15.94 23.23 4.24
N THR A 258 16.66 24.15 4.84
CA THR A 258 18.00 24.51 4.39
C THR A 258 19.02 23.56 4.98
N ILE A 259 19.78 22.88 4.13
CA ILE A 259 20.90 22.04 4.53
C ILE A 259 22.21 22.68 4.14
N HIS A 260 23.23 22.56 4.98
CA HIS A 260 24.59 23.03 4.75
C HIS A 260 25.48 21.87 4.38
N ILE A 261 26.16 21.96 3.27
CA ILE A 261 26.95 20.89 2.67
C ILE A 261 28.35 21.35 2.37
N ASN A 262 29.31 20.46 2.54
CA ASN A 262 30.69 20.72 2.19
C ASN A 262 31.38 19.46 1.66
N LYS A 263 32.41 19.64 0.83
CA LYS A 263 33.32 18.56 0.39
C LYS A 263 34.28 18.12 1.50
N THR A 264 34.52 19.02 2.45
CA THR A 264 35.37 18.79 3.63
C THR A 264 34.51 18.80 4.90
N PRO A 265 34.99 18.23 6.04
CA PRO A 265 34.21 18.18 7.26
C PRO A 265 34.11 19.53 8.01
N ASP A 266 34.16 20.66 7.29
CA ASP A 266 34.16 21.99 7.84
C ASP A 266 32.80 22.67 7.63
N PHE A 267 32.27 23.32 8.68
CA PHE A 267 31.09 24.16 8.52
C PHE A 267 31.40 25.45 7.77
N LYS A 268 32.58 26.03 8.02
CA LYS A 268 33.06 27.23 7.31
C LYS A 268 33.33 26.87 5.86
N GLY A 269 32.76 27.68 4.94
CA GLY A 269 32.90 27.46 3.50
C GLY A 269 31.89 26.46 2.92
N SER A 270 30.95 25.98 3.74
CA SER A 270 29.82 25.23 3.24
C SER A 270 28.89 26.07 2.35
N TRP A 271 28.21 25.41 1.42
CA TRP A 271 27.12 26.06 0.67
C TRP A 271 25.77 25.50 1.17
N GLN A 272 24.71 26.18 0.79
CA GLN A 272 23.35 25.86 1.18
C GLN A 272 22.58 25.26 0.01
N GLU A 273 21.80 24.25 0.31
CA GLU A 273 20.76 23.70 -0.57
C GLU A 273 19.43 23.71 0.17
N VAL A 274 18.34 23.92 -0.58
CA VAL A 274 17.00 23.86 -0.02
C VAL A 274 16.33 22.59 -0.50
N VAL A 275 15.95 21.74 0.44
CA VAL A 275 15.32 20.45 0.19
C VAL A 275 13.94 20.38 0.85
N LYS A 276 13.10 19.46 0.40
CA LYS A 276 11.87 19.08 1.07
C LYS A 276 11.99 17.63 1.55
N PRO A 277 12.22 17.41 2.85
CA PRO A 277 12.31 16.06 3.41
C PRO A 277 11.01 15.27 3.21
N ILE A 278 11.15 13.97 3.03
CA ILE A 278 10.06 13.02 2.78
C ILE A 278 9.71 12.21 4.03
N SER A 279 8.51 11.62 4.06
CA SER A 279 8.02 10.85 5.22
C SER A 279 8.58 9.43 5.28
N SER A 280 9.02 8.88 4.16
CA SER A 280 9.51 7.49 4.07
C SER A 280 10.52 7.33 2.95
N GLU A 281 11.56 6.58 3.22
CA GLU A 281 12.57 6.17 2.24
C GLU A 281 12.37 4.72 1.74
N SER A 282 11.33 4.04 2.22
CA SER A 282 11.16 2.61 1.96
C SER A 282 11.13 2.29 0.47
N ASN A 283 10.36 3.03 -0.32
CA ASN A 283 10.28 2.83 -1.78
C ASN A 283 11.61 3.12 -2.48
N LEU A 284 12.33 4.16 -2.04
CA LEU A 284 13.65 4.51 -2.58
C LEU A 284 14.65 3.39 -2.33
N ARG A 285 14.76 2.97 -1.06
CA ARG A 285 15.69 1.91 -0.63
C ARG A 285 15.36 0.59 -1.30
N GLN A 286 14.08 0.22 -1.36
CA GLN A 286 13.63 -1.00 -2.01
C GLN A 286 13.97 -1.01 -3.51
N ARG A 287 13.69 0.08 -4.23
CA ARG A 287 14.00 0.17 -5.66
C ARG A 287 15.50 0.10 -5.93
N VAL A 288 16.30 0.79 -5.15
CA VAL A 288 17.77 0.72 -5.26
C VAL A 288 18.28 -0.71 -5.00
N TRP A 289 17.75 -1.37 -3.97
CA TRP A 289 18.09 -2.76 -3.66
C TRP A 289 17.77 -3.72 -4.82
N VAL A 290 16.59 -3.56 -5.42
CA VAL A 290 16.19 -4.36 -6.60
C VAL A 290 17.14 -4.14 -7.78
N GLU A 291 17.47 -2.88 -8.09
CA GLU A 291 18.36 -2.55 -9.19
C GLU A 291 19.82 -2.99 -8.94
N ASP A 292 20.28 -2.92 -7.69
CA ASP A 292 21.60 -3.43 -7.32
C ASP A 292 21.67 -4.96 -7.48
N ASN A 293 20.64 -5.69 -7.03
CA ASN A 293 20.55 -7.13 -7.23
C ASN A 293 20.51 -7.50 -8.71
N ARG A 294 19.74 -6.77 -9.51
CA ARG A 294 19.68 -6.98 -10.97
C ARG A 294 21.05 -6.79 -11.61
N ARG A 295 21.77 -5.71 -11.28
CA ARG A 295 23.13 -5.47 -11.78
C ARG A 295 24.12 -6.53 -11.29
N MET A 296 23.97 -6.98 -10.04
CA MET A 296 24.80 -8.04 -9.47
C MET A 296 24.62 -9.37 -10.22
N VAL A 297 23.37 -9.79 -10.46
CA VAL A 297 23.05 -11.01 -11.21
C VAL A 297 23.57 -10.92 -12.64
N ASP A 298 23.37 -9.79 -13.30
CA ASP A 298 23.90 -9.56 -14.65
C ASP A 298 25.43 -9.69 -14.67
N LYS A 299 26.13 -9.03 -13.76
CA LYS A 299 27.59 -9.07 -13.64
C LYS A 299 28.11 -10.49 -13.34
N LEU A 300 27.55 -11.17 -12.33
CA LEU A 300 28.00 -12.49 -11.90
C LEU A 300 27.74 -13.57 -12.96
N SER A 301 26.68 -13.43 -13.74
CA SER A 301 26.34 -14.36 -14.81
C SER A 301 27.00 -14.04 -16.15
N GLY A 302 27.78 -12.97 -16.27
CA GLY A 302 28.31 -12.48 -17.53
C GLY A 302 27.18 -12.12 -18.52
N GLY A 303 26.10 -11.47 -18.03
CA GLY A 303 24.98 -11.03 -18.83
C GLY A 303 23.98 -12.14 -19.21
N LYS A 304 24.12 -13.36 -18.69
CA LYS A 304 23.32 -14.53 -19.11
C LYS A 304 22.01 -14.70 -18.36
N LEU A 305 21.92 -14.24 -17.11
CA LEU A 305 20.74 -14.42 -16.27
C LEU A 305 19.97 -13.12 -16.08
N ALA A 306 18.66 -13.24 -16.11
CA ALA A 306 17.74 -12.20 -15.66
C ALA A 306 17.63 -12.19 -14.14
N TYR A 307 17.25 -11.04 -13.59
CA TYR A 307 16.76 -10.92 -12.22
C TYR A 307 15.34 -10.36 -12.24
N VAL A 308 14.41 -11.06 -11.61
CA VAL A 308 12.99 -10.71 -11.58
C VAL A 308 12.55 -10.65 -10.12
N TRP A 309 12.19 -9.47 -9.65
CA TRP A 309 11.71 -9.28 -8.29
C TRP A 309 10.19 -9.28 -8.21
N VAL A 310 9.65 -10.05 -7.26
CA VAL A 310 8.22 -10.25 -7.02
C VAL A 310 7.88 -9.80 -5.60
N PRO A 311 7.53 -8.53 -5.38
CA PRO A 311 7.25 -7.97 -4.05
C PRO A 311 5.97 -8.52 -3.41
N ASN A 312 5.06 -8.98 -4.22
CA ASN A 312 3.77 -9.57 -3.84
C ASN A 312 3.16 -10.25 -5.06
N THR A 313 2.11 -11.02 -4.85
CA THR A 313 1.31 -11.63 -5.91
C THR A 313 -0.03 -10.87 -6.11
N SER A 314 0.03 -9.54 -6.04
CA SER A 314 -1.06 -8.58 -6.27
C SER A 314 -0.71 -7.61 -7.41
N GLY A 315 -1.39 -6.46 -7.49
CA GLY A 315 -1.16 -5.46 -8.53
C GLY A 315 0.28 -4.94 -8.61
N GLY A 316 0.92 -4.69 -7.47
CA GLY A 316 2.34 -4.28 -7.42
C GLY A 316 3.28 -5.34 -7.96
N GLY A 317 3.06 -6.59 -7.59
CA GLY A 317 3.81 -7.74 -8.12
C GLY A 317 3.57 -7.98 -9.60
N PHE A 318 2.33 -7.83 -10.07
CA PHE A 318 2.01 -7.91 -11.50
C PHE A 318 2.85 -6.92 -12.31
N VAL A 319 2.88 -5.66 -11.89
CA VAL A 319 3.66 -4.63 -12.58
C VAL A 319 5.16 -4.94 -12.52
N SER A 320 5.68 -5.29 -11.35
CA SER A 320 7.10 -5.62 -11.16
C SER A 320 7.51 -6.85 -11.96
N PHE A 321 6.76 -7.93 -11.86
CA PHE A 321 7.03 -9.17 -12.59
C PHE A 321 7.06 -8.94 -14.10
N ASN A 322 6.04 -8.33 -14.67
CA ASN A 322 5.99 -8.08 -16.12
C ASN A 322 7.11 -7.16 -16.58
N ARG A 323 7.42 -6.11 -15.81
CA ARG A 323 8.53 -5.20 -16.09
C ARG A 323 9.86 -5.93 -16.20
N TYR A 324 10.19 -6.74 -15.22
CA TYR A 324 11.50 -7.41 -15.17
C TYR A 324 11.55 -8.69 -16.01
N PHE A 325 10.47 -9.45 -16.09
CA PHE A 325 10.43 -10.71 -16.82
C PHE A 325 10.50 -10.51 -18.32
N PHE A 326 9.67 -9.64 -18.87
CA PHE A 326 9.63 -9.43 -20.32
C PHE A 326 10.75 -8.53 -20.84
N ALA A 327 11.23 -7.57 -20.05
CA ALA A 327 12.37 -6.75 -20.46
C ALA A 327 13.68 -7.53 -20.60
N GLN A 328 13.75 -8.74 -20.02
CA GLN A 328 14.95 -9.58 -20.01
C GLN A 328 14.70 -10.94 -20.68
N GLN A 329 13.75 -11.02 -21.60
CA GLN A 329 13.38 -12.28 -22.26
C GLN A 329 14.47 -12.84 -23.20
N ASP A 330 15.50 -12.06 -23.51
CA ASP A 330 16.70 -12.47 -24.25
C ASP A 330 17.67 -13.33 -23.40
N LYS A 331 17.54 -13.27 -22.08
CA LYS A 331 18.41 -13.99 -21.15
C LYS A 331 18.21 -15.50 -21.22
N LYS A 332 19.26 -16.23 -20.85
CA LYS A 332 19.30 -17.70 -20.91
C LYS A 332 18.62 -18.40 -19.74
N GLY A 333 18.36 -17.67 -18.65
CA GLY A 333 17.67 -18.15 -17.45
C GLY A 333 17.37 -16.99 -16.53
N ALA A 334 16.80 -17.26 -15.35
CA ALA A 334 16.42 -16.21 -14.41
C ALA A 334 16.61 -16.58 -12.94
N VAL A 335 16.96 -15.58 -12.16
CA VAL A 335 16.79 -15.56 -10.70
C VAL A 335 15.48 -14.84 -10.43
N ILE A 336 14.52 -15.53 -9.86
CA ILE A 336 13.25 -14.99 -9.41
C ILE A 336 13.41 -14.73 -7.93
N ASP A 337 13.26 -13.49 -7.51
CA ASP A 337 13.43 -13.09 -6.12
C ASP A 337 12.10 -12.65 -5.54
N GLU A 338 11.56 -13.45 -4.65
CA GLU A 338 10.34 -13.17 -3.93
C GLU A 338 10.55 -12.93 -2.43
N ARG A 339 11.77 -12.73 -2.02
CA ARG A 339 12.06 -12.36 -0.63
C ARG A 339 11.23 -11.14 -0.25
N PHE A 340 10.62 -11.19 0.92
CA PHE A 340 9.68 -10.18 1.41
C PHE A 340 8.35 -10.09 0.62
N ASN A 341 7.95 -11.17 -0.05
CA ASN A 341 6.69 -11.21 -0.80
C ASN A 341 5.49 -11.11 0.16
N GLY A 342 4.72 -10.04 0.05
CA GLY A 342 3.56 -9.77 0.90
C GLY A 342 2.28 -10.52 0.51
N GLY A 343 2.36 -11.46 -0.43
CA GLY A 343 1.22 -12.27 -0.88
C GLY A 343 0.29 -11.60 -1.88
N GLY A 344 -0.81 -12.27 -2.17
CA GLY A 344 -1.83 -11.90 -3.16
C GLY A 344 -2.42 -13.14 -3.82
N LEU A 345 -3.00 -12.99 -5.01
CA LEU A 345 -3.73 -14.05 -5.73
C LEU A 345 -3.34 -14.18 -7.22
N LEU A 346 -2.18 -13.70 -7.62
CA LEU A 346 -1.70 -13.77 -9.02
C LEU A 346 -0.54 -14.77 -9.21
N ASP A 347 -0.44 -15.72 -8.32
CA ASP A 347 0.61 -16.74 -8.32
C ASP A 347 0.56 -17.61 -9.57
N ASP A 348 -0.63 -18.09 -9.92
CA ASP A 348 -0.89 -18.91 -11.11
C ASP A 348 -0.51 -18.19 -12.39
N TYR A 349 -0.88 -16.91 -12.54
CA TYR A 349 -0.49 -16.09 -13.67
C TYR A 349 1.04 -16.05 -13.86
N MET A 350 1.78 -15.81 -12.78
CA MET A 350 3.23 -15.72 -12.84
C MET A 350 3.88 -17.07 -13.14
N VAL A 351 3.37 -18.13 -12.51
CA VAL A 351 3.84 -19.50 -12.73
C VAL A 351 3.61 -19.95 -14.16
N ASP A 352 2.43 -19.68 -14.73
CA ASP A 352 2.11 -20.01 -16.11
C ASP A 352 3.05 -19.32 -17.10
N LEU A 353 3.37 -18.05 -16.86
CA LEU A 353 4.33 -17.32 -17.67
C LEU A 353 5.74 -17.93 -17.58
N MET A 354 6.17 -18.33 -16.42
CA MET A 354 7.48 -18.94 -16.20
C MET A 354 7.59 -20.36 -16.76
N ASN A 355 6.47 -21.07 -16.87
CA ASN A 355 6.41 -22.45 -17.38
C ASN A 355 6.23 -22.51 -18.92
N ARG A 356 6.19 -21.38 -19.60
CA ARG A 356 6.05 -21.34 -21.06
C ARG A 356 7.19 -22.04 -21.78
N LYS A 357 6.83 -22.79 -22.81
CA LYS A 357 7.78 -23.49 -23.70
C LYS A 357 7.77 -22.84 -25.08
N LEU A 358 8.94 -22.76 -25.71
CA LEU A 358 9.03 -22.27 -27.07
C LEU A 358 8.12 -23.09 -28.01
N ARG A 359 7.29 -22.41 -28.78
CA ARG A 359 6.41 -23.02 -29.79
C ARG A 359 6.87 -22.71 -31.19
N ALA A 360 7.30 -21.48 -31.43
CA ALA A 360 7.74 -21.02 -32.73
C ALA A 360 8.79 -19.90 -32.59
N ALA A 361 9.59 -19.72 -33.60
CA ALA A 361 10.42 -18.56 -33.81
C ALA A 361 10.14 -17.98 -35.18
N ILE A 362 9.94 -16.68 -35.27
CA ILE A 362 9.73 -15.96 -36.53
C ILE A 362 11.00 -15.20 -36.86
N THR A 363 11.54 -15.42 -38.04
CA THR A 363 12.69 -14.70 -38.56
C THR A 363 12.30 -13.98 -39.85
N ASN A 364 13.08 -12.99 -40.24
CA ASN A 364 13.05 -12.39 -41.56
C ASN A 364 14.39 -12.67 -42.27
N GLU A 365 14.53 -12.24 -43.52
CA GLU A 365 15.74 -12.42 -44.32
C GLU A 365 16.90 -11.49 -43.92
N ALA A 366 16.70 -10.61 -42.91
CA ALA A 366 17.76 -9.73 -42.44
C ALA A 366 18.85 -10.56 -41.75
N PRO A 367 20.13 -10.44 -42.18
CA PRO A 367 21.20 -11.31 -41.69
C PRO A 367 21.45 -11.27 -40.20
N ASP A 368 21.17 -10.14 -39.56
CA ASP A 368 21.43 -9.89 -38.13
C ASP A 368 20.14 -9.90 -37.28
N GLY A 369 19.03 -10.36 -37.84
CA GLY A 369 17.75 -10.38 -37.16
C GLY A 369 17.72 -11.37 -36.02
N VAL A 370 17.39 -10.90 -34.81
CA VAL A 370 17.10 -11.78 -33.66
C VAL A 370 15.69 -12.37 -33.87
N PRO A 371 15.55 -13.71 -33.86
CA PRO A 371 14.24 -14.34 -34.02
C PRO A 371 13.24 -13.88 -32.97
N PHE A 372 12.05 -13.50 -33.38
CA PHE A 372 10.94 -13.26 -32.49
C PHE A 372 10.38 -14.60 -32.00
N ARG A 373 10.46 -14.82 -30.68
CA ARG A 373 10.07 -16.08 -30.05
C ARG A 373 8.62 -16.07 -29.59
N LEU A 374 7.90 -17.15 -29.84
CA LEU A 374 6.52 -17.35 -29.44
C LEU A 374 6.38 -18.61 -28.56
N PRO A 375 5.77 -18.50 -27.35
CA PRO A 375 5.39 -17.24 -26.69
C PRO A 375 6.62 -16.48 -26.18
N ALA A 376 6.41 -15.18 -25.91
CA ALA A 376 7.40 -14.36 -25.24
C ALA A 376 7.67 -14.86 -23.81
N GLY A 377 8.88 -14.69 -23.30
CA GLY A 377 9.27 -15.04 -21.95
C GLY A 377 10.71 -15.52 -21.82
N ILE A 378 11.16 -15.70 -20.59
CA ILE A 378 12.46 -16.32 -20.28
C ILE A 378 12.26 -17.83 -20.27
N LEU A 379 12.70 -18.50 -21.32
CA LEU A 379 12.41 -19.91 -21.56
C LEU A 379 13.41 -20.88 -20.88
N GLY A 380 14.56 -20.38 -20.43
CA GLY A 380 15.62 -21.16 -19.80
C GLY A 380 15.32 -21.49 -18.33
N PRO A 381 16.30 -22.13 -17.64
CA PRO A 381 16.15 -22.52 -16.24
C PRO A 381 15.95 -21.32 -15.33
N LYS A 382 15.26 -21.56 -14.22
CA LYS A 382 14.96 -20.55 -13.22
C LYS A 382 15.28 -21.08 -11.83
N VAL A 383 15.64 -20.17 -10.93
CA VAL A 383 15.79 -20.41 -9.50
C VAL A 383 14.95 -19.39 -8.75
N LEU A 384 14.32 -19.80 -7.66
CA LEU A 384 13.51 -18.96 -6.82
C LEU A 384 14.20 -18.70 -5.48
N LEU A 385 14.32 -17.42 -5.11
CA LEU A 385 14.82 -17.01 -3.79
C LEU A 385 13.62 -16.63 -2.89
N ILE A 386 13.59 -17.21 -1.70
CA ILE A 386 12.58 -16.97 -0.67
C ILE A 386 13.25 -16.54 0.63
N ASN A 387 12.47 -16.02 1.57
CA ASN A 387 12.89 -15.84 2.96
C ASN A 387 11.68 -15.96 3.92
N GLU A 388 11.97 -15.94 5.22
CA GLU A 388 10.97 -16.03 6.29
C GLU A 388 9.97 -14.89 6.33
N MET A 389 10.20 -13.83 5.58
CA MET A 389 9.29 -12.67 5.50
C MET A 389 8.27 -12.77 4.36
N SER A 390 8.36 -13.83 3.56
CA SER A 390 7.32 -14.13 2.57
C SER A 390 6.11 -14.74 3.25
N GLY A 391 4.91 -14.37 2.84
CA GLY A 391 3.69 -14.86 3.46
C GLY A 391 2.49 -14.88 2.51
N SER A 392 1.45 -15.65 2.86
CA SER A 392 0.21 -15.78 2.07
C SER A 392 0.49 -16.32 0.66
N GLY A 393 0.17 -15.58 -0.41
CA GLY A 393 0.59 -15.92 -1.75
C GLY A 393 2.11 -16.08 -1.88
N GLY A 394 2.91 -15.39 -1.06
CA GLY A 394 4.36 -15.61 -0.97
C GLY A 394 4.77 -16.96 -0.39
N ASP A 395 3.88 -17.70 0.27
CA ASP A 395 4.08 -19.11 0.62
C ASP A 395 3.58 -20.06 -0.48
N PHE A 396 2.45 -19.68 -1.11
CA PHE A 396 1.86 -20.49 -2.18
C PHE A 396 2.72 -20.47 -3.46
N PHE A 397 3.27 -19.32 -3.81
CA PHE A 397 4.07 -19.13 -5.00
C PHE A 397 5.29 -20.08 -5.09
N PRO A 398 6.18 -20.19 -4.09
CA PRO A 398 7.29 -21.14 -4.12
C PRO A 398 6.82 -22.59 -4.10
N TRP A 399 5.72 -22.87 -3.42
CA TRP A 399 5.16 -24.21 -3.43
C TRP A 399 4.71 -24.62 -4.82
N VAL A 400 3.91 -23.80 -5.52
CA VAL A 400 3.44 -24.12 -6.88
C VAL A 400 4.59 -24.08 -7.91
N PHE A 401 5.56 -23.17 -7.75
CA PHE A 401 6.77 -23.12 -8.58
C PHE A 401 7.51 -24.47 -8.55
N ARG A 402 7.66 -25.04 -7.36
CA ARG A 402 8.29 -26.36 -7.15
C ARG A 402 7.43 -27.51 -7.67
N GLN A 403 6.11 -27.47 -7.43
CA GLN A 403 5.15 -28.48 -7.94
C GLN A 403 5.17 -28.55 -9.47
N GLN A 404 5.24 -27.41 -10.13
CA GLN A 404 5.33 -27.32 -11.58
C GLN A 404 6.74 -27.63 -12.14
N LYS A 405 7.71 -27.93 -11.27
CA LYS A 405 9.11 -28.25 -11.63
C LYS A 405 9.76 -27.17 -12.50
N ILE A 406 9.46 -25.90 -12.20
CA ILE A 406 10.03 -24.77 -12.93
C ILE A 406 11.51 -24.58 -12.59
N GLY A 407 11.88 -24.90 -11.35
CA GLY A 407 13.26 -24.86 -10.87
C GLY A 407 13.37 -25.15 -9.37
N PRO A 408 14.58 -25.09 -8.79
CA PRO A 408 14.83 -25.17 -7.36
C PRO A 408 14.50 -23.84 -6.67
#